data_c6636a14f20f953c356f78940aba73e2
#
_entry.id   c6636a14f20f953c356f78940aba73e2
#
_cell.length_a   1.000
_cell.length_b   1.000
_cell.length_c   1.000
_cell.angle_alpha   90.00
_cell.angle_beta   90.00
_cell.angle_gamma   90.00
#
_symmetry.space_group_name_H-M   'P 1'
#
loop_
_entity.id
_entity.type
_entity.pdbx_description
1 polymer ?
#
loop_
_entity_poly.entity_id
_entity_poly.type
_entity_poly.pdbx_seq_one_letter_code
_entity_poly.pdbx_strand_id
1 'polypeptide(L)'
;KVTSPSFARVRNVTKEGFEVHFTREKSMTGSFSRENICYFAIVPGMTVVNGKKIKVGKTAEVVGELSNKAELSFDGTYTDPAFYCTLLTSNDSFTSNLRYSGLTSEAVTFMKQREKSAGASGTSALDQVGWMVIESGAIVGTGNIETTAEEGTLKIFPTLTRDILDVTAEWGTRIFIYSVGGSLVKNLVYRGISFSVCELSAGMYILRTDKGESGRFVKID
;
A
#
# COMPACT_ATOMS: atom_id res chain seq x y z
N LYS A 1 -6.06 -7.93 -20.88
CA LYS A 1 -7.08 -7.43 -19.96
C LYS A 1 -8.00 -8.57 -19.55
N VAL A 2 -8.09 -8.86 -18.25
CA VAL A 2 -9.02 -9.88 -17.74
C VAL A 2 -10.44 -9.34 -17.91
N THR A 3 -11.30 -10.09 -18.59
CA THR A 3 -12.69 -9.71 -18.89
C THR A 3 -13.70 -10.44 -18.00
N SER A 4 -13.24 -11.36 -17.14
CA SER A 4 -14.07 -12.12 -16.22
C SER A 4 -13.74 -11.78 -14.77
N PRO A 5 -14.71 -11.89 -13.84
CA PRO A 5 -14.47 -11.71 -12.42
C PRO A 5 -13.33 -12.62 -11.95
N SER A 6 -12.30 -12.00 -11.37
CA SER A 6 -11.07 -12.69 -10.98
C SER A 6 -10.55 -12.12 -9.67
N PHE A 7 -9.87 -12.96 -8.90
CA PHE A 7 -9.34 -12.61 -7.59
C PHE A 7 -7.85 -13.00 -7.54
N ALA A 8 -7.03 -12.09 -7.08
CA ALA A 8 -5.65 -12.41 -6.74
C ALA A 8 -5.64 -13.16 -5.40
N ARG A 9 -4.95 -14.30 -5.37
CA ARG A 9 -4.74 -15.12 -4.18
C ARG A 9 -3.25 -15.16 -3.88
N VAL A 10 -2.92 -14.90 -2.64
CA VAL A 10 -1.57 -15.03 -2.11
C VAL A 10 -1.46 -16.38 -1.39
N ARG A 11 -0.30 -17.04 -1.49
CA ARG A 11 0.03 -18.25 -0.76
C ARG A 11 1.55 -18.38 -0.59
N ASN A 12 1.99 -19.34 0.20
CA ASN A 12 3.41 -19.64 0.43
C ASN A 12 4.21 -18.39 0.89
N VAL A 13 3.60 -17.61 1.79
CA VAL A 13 4.21 -16.39 2.30
C VAL A 13 5.34 -16.75 3.27
N THR A 14 6.55 -16.36 2.90
CA THR A 14 7.78 -16.52 3.68
C THR A 14 8.45 -15.16 3.88
N LYS A 15 9.58 -15.11 4.55
CA LYS A 15 10.39 -13.88 4.65
C LYS A 15 11.17 -13.56 3.37
N GLU A 16 11.35 -14.53 2.49
CA GLU A 16 12.02 -14.39 1.21
C GLU A 16 11.06 -13.99 0.07
N GLY A 17 9.75 -14.26 0.23
CA GLY A 17 8.77 -13.97 -0.82
C GLY A 17 7.43 -14.64 -0.61
N PHE A 18 6.62 -14.61 -1.64
CA PHE A 18 5.28 -15.19 -1.68
C PHE A 18 4.90 -15.54 -3.13
N GLU A 19 3.89 -16.37 -3.29
CA GLU A 19 3.29 -16.65 -4.60
C GLU A 19 1.97 -15.91 -4.75
N VAL A 20 1.70 -15.43 -5.96
CA VAL A 20 0.40 -14.86 -6.34
C VAL A 20 -0.15 -15.64 -7.53
N HIS A 21 -1.41 -16.02 -7.44
CA HIS A 21 -2.12 -16.61 -8.57
C HIS A 21 -3.52 -15.98 -8.69
N PHE A 22 -4.04 -15.96 -9.90
CA PHE A 22 -5.41 -15.55 -10.15
C PHE A 22 -6.34 -16.75 -10.09
N THR A 23 -7.42 -16.58 -9.37
CA THR A 23 -8.60 -17.47 -9.43
C THR A 23 -9.76 -16.71 -10.05
N ARG A 24 -10.68 -17.41 -10.68
CA ARG A 24 -11.91 -16.85 -11.20
C ARG A 24 -13.10 -17.68 -10.78
N GLU A 25 -14.28 -17.15 -11.03
CA GLU A 25 -15.51 -17.88 -10.81
C GLU A 25 -15.50 -19.22 -11.54
N LYS A 26 -15.93 -20.27 -10.86
CA LYS A 26 -15.88 -21.65 -11.38
C LYS A 26 -16.74 -21.87 -12.61
N SER A 27 -17.79 -21.07 -12.78
CA SER A 27 -18.65 -21.08 -13.97
C SER A 27 -17.98 -20.52 -15.22
N MET A 28 -16.88 -19.80 -15.08
CA MET A 28 -16.19 -19.14 -16.18
C MET A 28 -15.16 -20.06 -16.84
N THR A 29 -15.16 -20.07 -18.16
CA THR A 29 -14.19 -20.83 -19.00
C THR A 29 -13.22 -19.89 -19.69
N GLY A 30 -12.14 -20.42 -20.27
CA GLY A 30 -11.11 -19.67 -21.01
C GLY A 30 -9.80 -19.51 -20.25
N SER A 31 -8.83 -18.83 -20.85
CA SER A 31 -7.51 -18.56 -20.26
C SER A 31 -7.46 -17.17 -19.61
N PHE A 32 -6.55 -17.02 -18.65
CA PHE A 32 -6.20 -15.69 -18.13
C PHE A 32 -5.18 -15.00 -19.03
N SER A 33 -5.34 -13.69 -19.23
CA SER A 33 -4.25 -12.84 -19.67
C SER A 33 -3.28 -12.60 -18.52
N ARG A 34 -2.03 -12.31 -18.84
CA ARG A 34 -1.07 -11.83 -17.84
C ARG A 34 -1.46 -10.41 -17.44
N GLU A 35 -1.44 -10.13 -16.14
CA GLU A 35 -1.74 -8.82 -15.59
C GLU A 35 -0.63 -8.37 -14.66
N ASN A 36 -0.45 -7.08 -14.55
CA ASN A 36 0.46 -6.49 -13.57
C ASN A 36 -0.22 -6.48 -12.20
N ILE A 37 0.53 -6.89 -11.18
CA ILE A 37 0.06 -6.93 -9.79
C ILE A 37 0.87 -5.92 -8.98
N CYS A 38 0.15 -5.02 -8.31
CA CYS A 38 0.75 -4.20 -7.27
C CYS A 38 0.58 -4.90 -5.93
N TYR A 39 1.61 -4.91 -5.11
CA TYR A 39 1.57 -5.48 -3.76
C TYR A 39 2.35 -4.61 -2.79
N PHE A 40 2.07 -4.80 -1.52
CA PHE A 40 2.93 -4.34 -0.44
C PHE A 40 3.17 -5.50 0.53
N ALA A 41 4.38 -5.58 1.09
CA ALA A 41 4.77 -6.57 2.08
C ALA A 41 5.18 -5.83 3.36
N ILE A 42 4.57 -6.21 4.48
CA ILE A 42 4.79 -5.57 5.76
C ILE A 42 5.08 -6.65 6.81
N VAL A 43 6.10 -6.42 7.62
CA VAL A 43 6.42 -7.30 8.76
C VAL A 43 5.34 -7.12 9.84
N PRO A 44 4.80 -8.20 10.43
CA PRO A 44 3.89 -8.11 11.55
C PRO A 44 4.47 -7.29 12.71
N GLY A 45 3.65 -6.46 13.31
CA GLY A 45 4.07 -5.60 14.42
C GLY A 45 3.16 -4.39 14.58
N MET A 46 3.50 -3.54 15.50
CA MET A 46 2.83 -2.26 15.73
C MET A 46 3.83 -1.12 15.54
N THR A 47 3.38 -0.06 14.91
CA THR A 47 4.13 1.18 14.77
C THR A 47 3.20 2.38 14.92
N VAL A 48 3.77 3.53 15.20
CA VAL A 48 3.06 4.81 15.22
C VAL A 48 3.69 5.71 14.17
N VAL A 49 2.87 6.19 13.26
CA VAL A 49 3.28 7.13 12.21
C VAL A 49 2.45 8.39 12.35
N ASN A 50 3.09 9.51 12.63
CA ASN A 50 2.42 10.80 12.86
C ASN A 50 1.32 10.74 13.92
N GLY A 51 1.61 10.08 15.05
CA GLY A 51 0.65 9.89 16.12
C GLY A 51 -0.48 8.89 15.84
N LYS A 52 -0.51 8.26 14.67
CA LYS A 52 -1.51 7.26 14.29
C LYS A 52 -0.96 5.86 14.45
N LYS A 53 -1.69 5.01 15.14
CA LYS A 53 -1.32 3.61 15.34
C LYS A 53 -1.59 2.81 14.07
N ILE A 54 -0.64 1.97 13.71
CA ILE A 54 -0.75 0.97 12.65
C ILE A 54 -0.34 -0.36 13.24
N LYS A 55 -1.21 -1.35 13.16
CA LYS A 55 -0.89 -2.72 13.56
C LYS A 55 -1.10 -3.67 12.41
N VAL A 56 -0.13 -4.53 12.21
CA VAL A 56 -0.12 -5.55 11.16
C VAL A 56 0.04 -6.91 11.82
N GLY A 57 -0.71 -7.88 11.35
CA GLY A 57 -0.61 -9.23 11.87
C GLY A 57 -1.12 -10.28 10.90
N LYS A 58 -1.07 -11.51 11.34
CA LYS A 58 -1.68 -12.66 10.67
C LYS A 58 -2.39 -13.56 11.67
N THR A 59 -3.44 -14.22 11.23
CA THR A 59 -4.14 -15.23 12.03
C THR A 59 -3.41 -16.58 11.96
N ALA A 60 -3.84 -17.52 12.78
CA ALA A 60 -3.68 -18.95 12.45
C ALA A 60 -4.60 -19.32 11.26
N GLU A 61 -4.58 -20.58 10.81
CA GLU A 61 -5.52 -21.10 9.80
C GLU A 61 -6.87 -21.42 10.43
N VAL A 62 -7.62 -20.35 10.74
CA VAL A 62 -8.88 -20.43 11.50
C VAL A 62 -10.06 -19.78 10.78
N VAL A 63 -9.82 -19.12 9.64
CA VAL A 63 -10.83 -18.32 8.97
C VAL A 63 -11.54 -19.15 7.90
N GLY A 64 -12.80 -19.42 8.12
CA GLY A 64 -13.68 -20.14 7.20
C GLY A 64 -14.92 -19.35 6.81
N GLU A 65 -15.97 -20.04 6.36
CA GLU A 65 -17.26 -19.48 6.04
C GLU A 65 -18.02 -19.07 7.32
N LEU A 66 -19.27 -18.65 7.20
CA LEU A 66 -20.10 -18.07 8.29
C LEU A 66 -20.07 -18.84 9.61
N SER A 67 -20.04 -20.18 9.55
CA SER A 67 -19.93 -21.03 10.74
C SER A 67 -18.57 -21.01 11.42
N ASN A 68 -17.54 -20.53 10.71
CA ASN A 68 -16.16 -20.44 11.16
C ASN A 68 -15.62 -19.01 10.95
N LYS A 69 -16.43 -18.02 11.29
CA LYS A 69 -15.99 -16.63 11.35
C LYS A 69 -14.94 -16.46 12.45
N ALA A 70 -13.98 -15.60 12.20
CA ALA A 70 -12.96 -15.25 13.17
C ALA A 70 -13.26 -13.89 13.80
N GLU A 71 -13.02 -13.77 15.09
CA GLU A 71 -12.99 -12.51 15.80
C GLU A 71 -11.53 -12.16 16.09
N LEU A 72 -11.14 -10.95 15.77
CA LEU A 72 -9.78 -10.45 15.92
C LEU A 72 -9.80 -9.24 16.84
N SER A 73 -9.10 -9.35 17.99
CA SER A 73 -8.76 -8.22 18.85
C SER A 73 -7.56 -7.47 18.30
N PHE A 74 -7.59 -6.15 18.35
CA PHE A 74 -6.45 -5.30 17.97
C PHE A 74 -5.41 -5.15 19.09
N ASP A 75 -5.69 -5.69 20.30
CA ASP A 75 -4.88 -5.52 21.52
C ASP A 75 -4.61 -4.03 21.83
N GLY A 76 -5.66 -3.24 21.75
CA GLY A 76 -5.65 -1.81 22.04
C GLY A 76 -6.77 -1.07 21.35
N THR A 77 -6.99 0.17 21.74
CA THR A 77 -8.06 1.02 21.21
C THR A 77 -7.51 1.86 20.06
N TYR A 78 -8.24 1.89 18.95
CA TYR A 78 -7.95 2.65 17.72
C TYR A 78 -9.06 3.66 17.46
N THR A 79 -8.70 4.90 17.22
CA THR A 79 -9.67 5.94 16.88
C THR A 79 -10.12 5.78 15.43
N ASP A 80 -11.42 5.57 15.21
CA ASP A 80 -12.03 5.41 13.87
C ASP A 80 -11.19 4.51 12.95
N PRO A 81 -11.07 3.20 13.25
CA PRO A 81 -10.13 2.31 12.57
C PRO A 81 -10.53 2.02 11.13
N ALA A 82 -9.56 2.04 10.22
CA ALA A 82 -9.63 1.41 8.91
C ALA A 82 -9.01 0.00 8.98
N PHE A 83 -9.71 -0.99 8.44
CA PHE A 83 -9.28 -2.39 8.47
C PHE A 83 -9.07 -2.94 7.06
N TYR A 84 -7.91 -3.57 6.84
CA TYR A 84 -7.54 -4.23 5.60
C TYR A 84 -7.17 -5.68 5.89
N CYS A 85 -7.59 -6.60 5.02
CA CYS A 85 -7.25 -8.00 5.16
C CYS A 85 -7.14 -8.70 3.80
N THR A 86 -6.32 -9.76 3.76
CA THR A 86 -6.13 -10.61 2.59
C THR A 86 -5.89 -12.05 3.02
N LEU A 87 -6.29 -13.02 2.18
CA LEU A 87 -5.96 -14.43 2.40
C LEU A 87 -4.46 -14.66 2.13
N LEU A 88 -3.77 -15.32 3.03
CA LEU A 88 -2.33 -15.69 2.93
C LEU A 88 -2.13 -17.16 2.57
N THR A 89 -3.19 -17.94 2.54
CA THR A 89 -3.20 -19.34 2.12
C THR A 89 -4.27 -19.62 1.08
N SER A 90 -4.22 -20.75 0.46
CA SER A 90 -5.20 -21.23 -0.51
C SER A 90 -5.40 -22.73 -0.27
N ASN A 91 -6.01 -23.06 0.86
CA ASN A 91 -6.14 -24.43 1.36
C ASN A 91 -7.27 -25.24 0.70
N ASP A 92 -8.04 -24.59 -0.17
CA ASP A 92 -9.01 -25.24 -1.04
C ASP A 92 -8.99 -24.64 -2.46
N SER A 93 -9.70 -25.29 -3.37
CA SER A 93 -9.80 -24.86 -4.77
C SER A 93 -10.91 -23.83 -5.04
N PHE A 94 -11.60 -23.38 -4.00
CA PHE A 94 -12.71 -22.44 -4.17
C PHE A 94 -12.21 -21.01 -4.30
N THR A 95 -12.78 -20.30 -5.25
CA THR A 95 -12.62 -18.85 -5.33
C THR A 95 -13.35 -18.20 -4.16
N SER A 96 -12.64 -17.42 -3.36
CA SER A 96 -13.18 -16.86 -2.13
C SER A 96 -12.64 -15.46 -1.89
N ASN A 97 -13.47 -14.62 -1.24
CA ASN A 97 -13.11 -13.30 -0.75
C ASN A 97 -13.31 -13.23 0.76
N LEU A 98 -12.68 -12.24 1.38
CA LEU A 98 -12.94 -11.90 2.78
C LEU A 98 -14.08 -10.89 2.88
N ARG A 99 -14.88 -11.07 3.91
CA ARG A 99 -15.90 -10.12 4.36
C ARG A 99 -15.67 -9.87 5.82
N TYR A 100 -15.80 -8.62 6.25
CA TYR A 100 -15.77 -8.26 7.65
C TYR A 100 -17.02 -7.50 8.06
N SER A 101 -17.31 -7.54 9.35
CA SER A 101 -18.43 -6.86 10.00
C SER A 101 -18.04 -6.54 11.45
N GLY A 102 -18.84 -5.71 12.09
CA GLY A 102 -18.62 -5.41 13.51
C GLY A 102 -17.25 -4.78 13.79
N LEU A 103 -16.74 -3.98 12.86
CA LEU A 103 -15.52 -3.22 13.11
C LEU A 103 -15.77 -2.21 14.22
N THR A 104 -15.01 -2.31 15.29
CA THR A 104 -15.03 -1.41 16.46
C THR A 104 -13.65 -0.80 16.64
N SER A 105 -13.50 0.05 17.64
CA SER A 105 -12.19 0.58 18.06
C SER A 105 -11.19 -0.49 18.53
N GLU A 106 -11.65 -1.70 18.87
CA GLU A 106 -10.83 -2.71 19.53
C GLU A 106 -10.81 -4.07 18.82
N ALA A 107 -11.77 -4.32 17.94
CA ALA A 107 -11.94 -5.64 17.31
C ALA A 107 -12.66 -5.57 15.96
N VAL A 108 -12.57 -6.66 15.22
CA VAL A 108 -13.33 -6.90 13.99
C VAL A 108 -13.69 -8.37 13.86
N THR A 109 -14.87 -8.65 13.32
CA THR A 109 -15.26 -10.00 12.93
C THR A 109 -15.16 -10.14 11.42
N PHE A 110 -14.54 -11.20 10.92
CA PHE A 110 -14.43 -11.47 9.49
C PHE A 110 -14.58 -12.95 9.16
N MET A 111 -14.92 -13.22 7.93
CA MET A 111 -15.13 -14.57 7.41
C MET A 111 -14.72 -14.66 5.95
N LYS A 112 -14.47 -15.87 5.50
CA LYS A 112 -14.31 -16.18 4.09
C LYS A 112 -15.69 -16.37 3.45
N GLN A 113 -15.92 -15.71 2.32
CA GLN A 113 -17.10 -15.93 1.49
C GLN A 113 -16.69 -16.60 0.19
N ARG A 114 -17.17 -17.83 0.02
CA ARG A 114 -16.94 -18.64 -1.17
C ARG A 114 -17.85 -18.20 -2.31
N GLU A 115 -17.30 -18.20 -3.51
CA GLU A 115 -18.04 -18.04 -4.76
C GLU A 115 -18.88 -19.31 -5.02
N LYS A 116 -20.12 -19.15 -5.51
CA LYS A 116 -21.10 -20.23 -5.67
C LYS A 116 -21.65 -20.39 -7.10
N SER A 117 -21.08 -19.73 -8.10
CA SER A 117 -21.61 -19.70 -9.46
C SER A 117 -21.77 -21.08 -10.12
N ALA A 118 -20.94 -22.06 -9.74
CA ALA A 118 -20.99 -23.42 -10.27
C ALA A 118 -21.55 -24.44 -9.27
N GLY A 119 -22.44 -24.03 -8.37
CA GLY A 119 -23.06 -24.92 -7.40
C GLY A 119 -22.05 -25.58 -6.47
N ALA A 120 -21.00 -24.87 -6.07
CA ALA A 120 -19.95 -25.41 -5.23
C ALA A 120 -20.54 -26.02 -3.95
N SER A 121 -20.47 -27.32 -3.82
CA SER A 121 -20.83 -28.09 -2.63
C SER A 121 -19.55 -28.48 -1.85
N GLY A 122 -19.71 -28.83 -0.59
CA GLY A 122 -18.60 -29.24 0.28
C GLY A 122 -18.19 -28.17 1.29
N THR A 123 -17.34 -28.57 2.22
CA THR A 123 -16.83 -27.69 3.28
C THR A 123 -15.62 -26.91 2.77
N SER A 124 -15.61 -25.63 3.01
CA SER A 124 -14.44 -24.79 2.73
C SER A 124 -13.36 -25.04 3.78
N ALA A 125 -12.12 -25.20 3.33
CA ALA A 125 -10.99 -25.31 4.24
C ALA A 125 -10.77 -23.98 4.99
N LEU A 126 -10.13 -24.03 6.15
CA LEU A 126 -9.75 -22.84 6.91
C LEU A 126 -8.50 -22.23 6.28
N ASP A 127 -8.45 -20.93 6.25
CA ASP A 127 -7.32 -20.18 5.70
C ASP A 127 -6.70 -19.24 6.76
N GLN A 128 -5.44 -18.90 6.55
CA GLN A 128 -4.73 -17.84 7.25
C GLN A 128 -5.03 -16.50 6.60
N VAL A 129 -5.20 -15.48 7.41
CA VAL A 129 -5.46 -14.10 6.97
C VAL A 129 -4.37 -13.17 7.46
N GLY A 130 -3.80 -12.40 6.55
CA GLY A 130 -3.02 -11.22 6.88
C GLY A 130 -3.95 -10.03 7.04
N TRP A 131 -3.68 -9.20 8.02
CA TRP A 131 -4.52 -8.05 8.35
C TRP A 131 -3.71 -6.85 8.79
N MET A 132 -4.29 -5.69 8.59
CA MET A 132 -3.77 -4.40 9.05
C MET A 132 -4.93 -3.55 9.57
N VAL A 133 -4.73 -2.94 10.73
CA VAL A 133 -5.61 -1.91 11.27
C VAL A 133 -4.84 -0.61 11.38
N ILE A 134 -5.46 0.48 10.97
CA ILE A 134 -4.88 1.83 10.94
C ILE A 134 -5.86 2.78 11.60
N GLU A 135 -5.41 3.61 12.54
CA GLU A 135 -6.22 4.73 13.01
C GLU A 135 -6.50 5.71 11.89
N SER A 136 -7.77 6.05 11.68
CA SER A 136 -8.19 7.05 10.70
C SER A 136 -7.64 8.44 11.01
N GLY A 137 -7.69 9.25 10.05
CA GLY A 137 -7.13 10.58 9.99
C GLY A 137 -6.04 10.56 8.94
N ALA A 138 -5.79 11.68 8.32
CA ALA A 138 -4.74 11.78 7.35
C ALA A 138 -3.46 11.20 7.98
N ILE A 139 -3.03 10.00 7.50
CA ILE A 139 -1.63 9.73 7.44
C ILE A 139 -1.17 10.70 6.36
N VAL A 140 -1.22 11.96 6.69
CA VAL A 140 -0.48 12.94 5.93
C VAL A 140 0.92 12.40 6.08
N GLY A 141 1.55 12.02 4.99
CA GLY A 141 2.98 11.77 4.94
C GLY A 141 3.74 13.04 5.30
N THR A 142 3.47 13.53 6.45
CA THR A 142 4.38 14.24 7.27
C THR A 142 5.27 13.12 7.84
N GLY A 143 6.20 12.60 7.03
CA GLY A 143 7.49 12.42 7.64
C GLY A 143 7.61 13.64 8.49
N ASN A 144 7.60 13.53 9.82
CA ASN A 144 7.53 14.63 10.70
C ASN A 144 8.51 15.69 10.26
N ILE A 145 8.03 16.46 9.36
CA ILE A 145 8.19 17.86 9.35
C ILE A 145 6.94 18.30 10.12
N GLU A 146 6.96 18.33 11.43
CA GLU A 146 6.62 19.57 12.09
C GLU A 146 7.57 20.60 11.50
N THR A 147 7.28 21.01 10.31
CA THR A 147 7.43 22.39 9.99
C THR A 147 6.25 23.05 10.71
N THR A 148 6.42 23.47 11.94
CA THR A 148 6.46 24.93 12.06
C THR A 148 6.98 25.41 10.74
N ALA A 149 6.10 26.01 9.94
CA ALA A 149 6.49 26.53 8.66
C ALA A 149 7.75 27.39 8.91
N GLU A 150 8.91 26.75 8.90
CA GLU A 150 10.14 27.44 8.69
C GLU A 150 10.01 27.89 7.26
N GLU A 151 9.87 29.18 7.09
CA GLU A 151 10.07 29.87 5.83
C GLU A 151 11.24 29.18 5.15
N GLY A 152 11.01 28.40 4.09
CA GLY A 152 12.05 27.75 3.35
C GLY A 152 11.92 26.25 3.04
N THR A 153 10.79 25.58 3.29
CA THR A 153 10.64 24.15 2.95
C THR A 153 9.83 23.97 1.67
N LEU A 154 10.49 23.47 0.63
CA LEU A 154 9.85 23.10 -0.63
C LEU A 154 9.17 21.74 -0.53
N LYS A 155 7.88 21.67 -0.84
CA LYS A 155 7.19 20.38 -0.96
C LYS A 155 7.45 19.78 -2.32
N ILE A 156 7.79 18.48 -2.35
CA ILE A 156 8.14 17.72 -3.55
C ILE A 156 7.23 16.50 -3.64
N PHE A 157 6.68 16.24 -4.81
CA PHE A 157 5.78 15.12 -5.08
C PHE A 157 6.09 14.44 -6.42
N PRO A 158 6.14 13.11 -6.45
CA PRO A 158 6.32 12.22 -5.29
C PRO A 158 7.76 12.32 -4.74
N THR A 159 7.99 11.95 -3.50
CA THR A 159 9.33 11.91 -2.91
C THR A 159 10.16 10.71 -3.38
N LEU A 160 9.52 9.74 -4.03
CA LEU A 160 10.11 8.59 -4.71
C LEU A 160 9.58 8.58 -6.15
N THR A 161 10.46 8.72 -7.13
CA THR A 161 10.05 8.85 -8.53
C THR A 161 10.96 8.10 -9.50
N ARG A 162 10.39 7.72 -10.64
CA ARG A 162 11.14 7.25 -11.80
C ARG A 162 11.43 8.38 -12.79
N ASP A 163 10.43 9.19 -13.09
CA ASP A 163 10.51 10.08 -14.23
C ASP A 163 10.08 11.51 -13.96
N ILE A 164 9.07 11.73 -13.12
CA ILE A 164 8.39 13.02 -13.01
C ILE A 164 8.32 13.48 -11.55
N LEU A 165 8.65 14.75 -11.35
CA LEU A 165 8.48 15.46 -10.08
C LEU A 165 7.57 16.67 -10.26
N ASP A 166 6.84 16.95 -9.20
CA ASP A 166 6.14 18.21 -8.98
C ASP A 166 6.62 18.87 -7.68
N VAL A 167 6.49 20.18 -7.61
CA VAL A 167 6.92 20.96 -6.44
C VAL A 167 5.93 22.08 -6.17
N THR A 168 5.78 22.46 -4.90
CA THR A 168 5.03 23.66 -4.55
C THR A 168 5.95 24.88 -4.59
N ALA A 169 6.20 25.38 -5.77
CA ALA A 169 6.96 26.61 -5.98
C ALA A 169 6.09 27.63 -6.72
N GLU A 170 6.45 28.91 -6.62
CA GLU A 170 5.81 29.93 -7.43
C GLU A 170 6.29 29.86 -8.88
N TRP A 171 5.41 30.26 -9.78
CA TRP A 171 5.75 30.35 -11.20
C TRP A 171 6.98 31.26 -11.41
N GLY A 172 7.95 30.82 -12.19
CA GLY A 172 9.19 31.53 -12.47
C GLY A 172 10.34 31.26 -11.48
N THR A 173 10.11 30.51 -10.38
CA THR A 173 11.16 30.13 -9.43
C THR A 173 12.22 29.27 -10.12
N ARG A 174 13.49 29.56 -9.88
CA ARG A 174 14.60 28.70 -10.35
C ARG A 174 14.77 27.51 -9.40
N ILE A 175 14.86 26.33 -9.96
CA ILE A 175 15.05 25.06 -9.24
C ILE A 175 16.42 24.50 -9.60
N PHE A 176 17.18 24.11 -8.59
CA PHE A 176 18.48 23.47 -8.69
C PHE A 176 18.43 22.09 -8.05
N ILE A 177 18.87 21.08 -8.75
CA ILE A 177 18.93 19.70 -8.25
C ILE A 177 20.38 19.30 -8.06
N TYR A 178 20.71 18.87 -6.86
CA TYR A 178 22.05 18.45 -6.47
C TYR A 178 22.06 16.95 -6.13
N SER A 179 23.14 16.27 -6.48
CA SER A 179 23.45 14.96 -5.92
C SER A 179 23.76 15.07 -4.41
N VAL A 180 23.72 13.96 -3.68
CA VAL A 180 24.15 13.94 -2.26
C VAL A 180 25.59 14.36 -2.05
N GLY A 181 26.45 14.24 -3.08
CA GLY A 181 27.82 14.75 -3.08
C GLY A 181 27.94 16.27 -3.30
N GLY A 182 26.81 16.99 -3.43
CA GLY A 182 26.78 18.43 -3.61
C GLY A 182 26.99 18.91 -5.06
N SER A 183 27.11 18.02 -6.04
CA SER A 183 27.25 18.41 -7.45
C SER A 183 25.90 18.83 -8.02
N LEU A 184 25.83 19.98 -8.69
CA LEU A 184 24.66 20.41 -9.43
C LEU A 184 24.45 19.48 -10.65
N VAL A 185 23.33 18.79 -10.71
CA VAL A 185 23.01 17.82 -11.79
C VAL A 185 21.95 18.31 -12.76
N LYS A 186 21.11 19.23 -12.32
CA LYS A 186 20.06 19.84 -13.15
C LYS A 186 19.65 21.21 -12.62
N ASN A 187 19.31 22.13 -13.52
CA ASN A 187 18.59 23.36 -13.17
C ASN A 187 17.46 23.63 -14.15
N LEU A 188 16.41 24.29 -13.70
CA LEU A 188 15.27 24.67 -14.51
C LEU A 188 14.51 25.85 -13.90
N VAL A 189 13.63 26.46 -14.69
CA VAL A 189 12.67 27.45 -14.21
C VAL A 189 11.31 26.77 -14.09
N TYR A 190 10.72 26.82 -12.90
CA TYR A 190 9.41 26.21 -12.63
C TYR A 190 8.30 26.99 -13.36
N ARG A 191 7.44 26.25 -14.07
CA ARG A 191 6.36 26.82 -14.88
C ARG A 191 4.97 26.38 -14.42
N GLY A 192 4.82 25.99 -13.15
CA GLY A 192 3.55 25.53 -12.59
C GLY A 192 3.10 24.15 -13.09
N ILE A 193 4.01 23.36 -13.64
CA ILE A 193 3.77 22.00 -14.14
C ILE A 193 4.89 21.06 -13.69
N SER A 194 4.57 19.79 -13.56
CA SER A 194 5.55 18.74 -13.29
C SER A 194 6.67 18.71 -14.33
N PHE A 195 7.87 18.35 -13.91
CA PHE A 195 9.06 18.29 -14.77
C PHE A 195 9.74 16.93 -14.70
N SER A 196 10.42 16.57 -15.79
CA SER A 196 11.09 15.27 -15.90
C SER A 196 12.43 15.27 -15.17
N VAL A 197 12.75 14.12 -14.58
CA VAL A 197 14.04 13.75 -13.98
C VAL A 197 14.54 12.40 -14.51
N CYS A 198 14.01 11.94 -15.65
CA CYS A 198 14.33 10.63 -16.23
C CYS A 198 15.82 10.47 -16.57
N GLU A 199 16.53 11.57 -16.86
CA GLU A 199 17.95 11.59 -17.17
C GLU A 199 18.87 11.41 -15.94
N LEU A 200 18.32 11.51 -14.72
CA LEU A 200 19.09 11.31 -13.51
C LEU A 200 19.27 9.82 -13.23
N SER A 201 20.44 9.42 -12.79
CA SER A 201 20.68 8.06 -12.28
C SER A 201 19.89 7.80 -10.99
N ALA A 202 19.64 6.53 -10.69
CA ALA A 202 19.03 6.16 -9.40
C ALA A 202 19.87 6.68 -8.23
N GLY A 203 19.21 7.29 -7.24
CA GLY A 203 19.91 7.89 -6.10
C GLY A 203 19.07 8.94 -5.38
N MET A 204 19.61 9.44 -4.28
CA MET A 204 19.01 10.54 -3.52
C MET A 204 19.50 11.88 -4.06
N TYR A 205 18.59 12.85 -4.14
CA TYR A 205 18.85 14.20 -4.61
C TYR A 205 18.28 15.25 -3.68
N ILE A 206 18.95 16.41 -3.64
CA ILE A 206 18.50 17.60 -2.92
C ILE A 206 18.08 18.63 -3.95
N LEU A 207 16.87 19.15 -3.79
CA LEU A 207 16.33 20.20 -4.62
C LEU A 207 16.35 21.51 -3.82
N ARG A 208 16.79 22.59 -4.45
CA ARG A 208 16.80 23.95 -3.86
C ARG A 208 16.20 24.94 -4.84
N THR A 209 15.57 25.97 -4.29
CA THR A 209 15.10 27.11 -5.07
C THR A 209 16.05 28.31 -4.90
N ASP A 210 15.96 29.28 -5.82
CA ASP A 210 16.65 30.57 -5.69
C ASP A 210 16.09 31.44 -4.54
N LYS A 211 14.97 31.02 -3.94
CA LYS A 211 14.39 31.64 -2.73
C LYS A 211 14.88 31.01 -1.43
N GLY A 212 15.80 30.04 -1.50
CA GLY A 212 16.38 29.38 -0.34
C GLY A 212 15.60 28.16 0.18
N GLU A 213 14.44 27.87 -0.40
CA GLU A 213 13.67 26.68 -0.05
C GLU A 213 14.38 25.40 -0.49
N SER A 214 14.22 24.33 0.25
CA SER A 214 14.83 23.05 -0.09
C SER A 214 13.95 21.85 0.22
N GLY A 215 14.20 20.76 -0.49
CA GLY A 215 13.53 19.49 -0.30
C GLY A 215 14.41 18.35 -0.85
N ARG A 216 13.99 17.11 -0.66
CA ARG A 216 14.73 15.93 -1.15
C ARG A 216 13.79 14.91 -1.78
N PHE A 217 14.30 14.17 -2.75
CA PHE A 217 13.62 13.06 -3.39
C PHE A 217 14.59 11.92 -3.70
N VAL A 218 14.04 10.76 -3.99
CA VAL A 218 14.78 9.57 -4.44
C VAL A 218 14.35 9.23 -5.85
N LYS A 219 15.31 9.17 -6.78
CA LYS A 219 15.15 8.63 -8.12
C LYS A 219 15.37 7.13 -8.08
N ILE A 220 14.47 6.37 -8.65
CA ILE A 220 14.58 4.91 -8.84
C ILE A 220 14.57 4.58 -10.33
N ASP A 221 15.13 3.44 -10.70
CA ASP A 221 15.14 2.91 -12.06
C ASP A 221 13.78 2.41 -12.53
#